data_9683d22d458fae0f88f8bc65d9dc23d9
#
_entry.id   9683d22d458fae0f88f8bc65d9dc23d9
#
_cell.length_a   1.000
_cell.length_b   1.000
_cell.length_c   1.000
_cell.angle_alpha   90.00
_cell.angle_beta   90.00
_cell.angle_gamma   90.00
#
_symmetry.space_group_name_H-M   'P 1'
#
loop_
_entity.id
_entity.type
_entity.pdbx_description
1 polymer ?
#
loop_
_entity_poly.entity_id
_entity_poly.type
_entity_poly.pdbx_seq_one_letter_code
_entity_poly.pdbx_strand_id
1 'polypeptide(L)'
;MNILAASTTGNIFATVAAFLLITLLLVALLLFVKQKLSPSGPVTITINGEKKIEVASGSTLLTTLGSEKIFLPSACGGGGSCVQCECHVNSGGGEALPTETPHFSRKELKHGIRLACQVKVKQDMDISIPEEVFGIKKWDATVVRNYNVASFIKEFVVEIPKDMGYKAGGYIQIEIPDCEVKFSDIDITAHPEEHETPDKFQAEWDKFGLWPLVMKNKETVERAYSMASYPAEGREIMLNVRIATPPWDRAKNGWMDVNPGVASSYIFAQKPGDKVVISGPYGEFFINESE
;
A
#
# COMPACT_ATOMS: atom_id res chain seq x y z
N MET A 1 -2.93 64.16 15.86
CA MET A 1 -2.29 62.86 15.51
C MET A 1 -3.17 61.61 15.78
N ASN A 2 -4.20 61.68 16.64
CA ASN A 2 -5.02 60.53 17.00
C ASN A 2 -6.16 60.17 16.02
N ILE A 3 -6.62 61.05 15.17
CA ILE A 3 -7.75 60.77 14.24
C ILE A 3 -7.32 59.96 13.02
N LEU A 4 -6.09 60.16 12.54
CA LEU A 4 -5.52 59.41 11.40
C LEU A 4 -5.22 57.94 11.79
N ALA A 5 -4.77 57.69 13.04
CA ALA A 5 -4.50 56.34 13.52
C ALA A 5 -5.78 55.52 13.72
N ALA A 6 -6.87 56.12 14.20
CA ALA A 6 -8.16 55.46 14.35
C ALA A 6 -8.78 55.07 13.00
N SER A 7 -8.61 55.90 11.95
CA SER A 7 -9.06 55.63 10.59
C SER A 7 -8.30 54.46 9.94
N THR A 8 -6.97 54.37 10.12
CA THR A 8 -6.16 53.27 9.59
C THR A 8 -6.47 51.94 10.25
N THR A 9 -6.67 51.90 11.56
CA THR A 9 -7.04 50.68 12.31
C THR A 9 -8.42 50.16 11.85
N GLY A 10 -9.40 51.05 11.70
CA GLY A 10 -10.72 50.70 11.21
C GLY A 10 -10.68 50.10 9.78
N ASN A 11 -9.88 50.70 8.90
CA ASN A 11 -9.73 50.18 7.53
C ASN A 11 -9.02 48.81 7.52
N ILE A 12 -8.05 48.54 8.39
CA ILE A 12 -7.40 47.25 8.51
C ILE A 12 -8.42 46.17 8.94
N PHE A 13 -9.23 46.45 9.97
CA PHE A 13 -10.25 45.55 10.43
C PHE A 13 -11.31 45.26 9.34
N ALA A 14 -11.75 46.30 8.63
CA ALA A 14 -12.70 46.12 7.53
C ALA A 14 -12.12 45.29 6.39
N THR A 15 -10.86 45.49 6.03
CA THR A 15 -10.17 44.72 4.98
C THR A 15 -10.01 43.23 5.38
N VAL A 16 -9.58 42.98 6.63
CA VAL A 16 -9.46 41.61 7.15
C VAL A 16 -10.82 40.93 7.21
N ALA A 17 -11.85 41.63 7.69
CA ALA A 17 -13.21 41.09 7.74
C ALA A 17 -13.77 40.76 6.34
N ALA A 18 -13.55 41.66 5.37
CA ALA A 18 -13.94 41.41 3.97
C ALA A 18 -13.19 40.22 3.36
N PHE A 19 -11.88 40.12 3.61
CA PHE A 19 -11.08 38.97 3.14
C PHE A 19 -11.57 37.66 3.73
N LEU A 20 -11.82 37.60 5.05
CA LEU A 20 -12.35 36.41 5.71
C LEU A 20 -13.73 36.03 5.18
N LEU A 21 -14.61 36.99 4.97
CA LEU A 21 -15.95 36.76 4.45
C LEU A 21 -15.92 36.19 3.03
N ILE A 22 -15.09 36.76 2.15
CA ILE A 22 -14.90 36.25 0.79
C ILE A 22 -14.34 34.81 0.81
N THR A 23 -13.32 34.57 1.66
CA THR A 23 -12.74 33.23 1.77
C THR A 23 -13.76 32.21 2.27
N LEU A 24 -14.56 32.56 3.29
CA LEU A 24 -15.61 31.68 3.80
C LEU A 24 -16.69 31.40 2.74
N LEU A 25 -17.09 32.41 1.98
CA LEU A 25 -18.05 32.24 0.87
C LEU A 25 -17.50 31.33 -0.22
N LEU A 26 -16.22 31.47 -0.59
CA LEU A 26 -15.58 30.60 -1.57
C LEU A 26 -15.50 29.15 -1.05
N VAL A 27 -15.12 28.96 0.20
CA VAL A 27 -15.09 27.63 0.82
C VAL A 27 -16.48 27.00 0.87
N ALA A 28 -17.49 27.78 1.29
CA ALA A 28 -18.88 27.32 1.32
C ALA A 28 -19.38 26.94 -0.08
N LEU A 29 -19.05 27.75 -1.10
CA LEU A 29 -19.38 27.46 -2.49
C LEU A 29 -18.69 26.19 -2.98
N LEU A 30 -17.42 26.01 -2.70
CA LEU A 30 -16.66 24.80 -3.06
C LEU A 30 -17.26 23.56 -2.41
N LEU A 31 -17.61 23.63 -1.11
CA LEU A 31 -18.24 22.51 -0.40
C LEU A 31 -19.63 22.19 -0.97
N PHE A 32 -20.41 23.20 -1.30
CA PHE A 32 -21.71 23.03 -1.92
C PHE A 32 -21.60 22.40 -3.31
N VAL A 33 -20.69 22.89 -4.14
CA VAL A 33 -20.42 22.32 -5.47
C VAL A 33 -19.91 20.89 -5.35
N LYS A 34 -18.98 20.61 -4.42
CA LYS A 34 -18.50 19.26 -4.14
C LYS A 34 -19.64 18.34 -3.75
N GLN A 35 -20.53 18.75 -2.85
CA GLN A 35 -21.68 17.96 -2.42
C GLN A 35 -22.66 17.65 -3.57
N LYS A 36 -22.87 18.61 -4.47
CA LYS A 36 -23.76 18.45 -5.64
C LYS A 36 -23.13 17.61 -6.75
N LEU A 37 -21.83 17.70 -6.95
CA LEU A 37 -21.10 16.99 -8.02
C LEU A 37 -20.54 15.63 -7.59
N SER A 38 -20.42 15.38 -6.28
CA SER A 38 -20.01 14.06 -5.79
C SER A 38 -21.23 13.12 -5.83
N PRO A 39 -21.13 12.00 -6.55
CA PRO A 39 -22.19 10.99 -6.51
C PRO A 39 -22.37 10.54 -5.04
N SER A 40 -23.56 10.67 -4.51
CA SER A 40 -23.91 10.22 -3.18
C SER A 40 -24.98 9.14 -3.32
N GLY A 41 -24.64 7.92 -2.94
CA GLY A 41 -25.56 6.79 -2.96
C GLY A 41 -24.84 5.47 -3.22
N PRO A 42 -25.52 4.36 -2.96
CA PRO A 42 -25.04 3.06 -3.36
C PRO A 42 -25.04 2.94 -4.89
N VAL A 43 -24.05 2.23 -5.40
CA VAL A 43 -23.90 1.89 -6.81
C VAL A 43 -23.74 0.38 -6.93
N THR A 44 -24.18 -0.18 -8.05
CA THR A 44 -24.07 -1.60 -8.32
C THR A 44 -22.84 -1.88 -9.19
N ILE A 45 -21.99 -2.81 -8.76
CA ILE A 45 -20.92 -3.34 -9.60
C ILE A 45 -21.31 -4.76 -10.00
N THR A 46 -21.44 -4.99 -11.30
CA THR A 46 -21.62 -6.33 -11.89
C THR A 46 -20.24 -6.88 -12.24
N ILE A 47 -19.92 -8.08 -11.75
CA ILE A 47 -18.62 -8.73 -11.92
C ILE A 47 -18.81 -9.99 -12.76
N ASN A 48 -18.07 -10.12 -13.85
CA ASN A 48 -18.09 -11.25 -14.79
C ASN A 48 -19.52 -11.57 -15.32
N GLY A 49 -20.40 -10.57 -15.36
CA GLY A 49 -21.78 -10.73 -15.81
C GLY A 49 -22.73 -11.44 -14.84
N GLU A 50 -22.22 -11.98 -13.74
CA GLU A 50 -22.98 -12.84 -12.82
C GLU A 50 -23.14 -12.23 -11.43
N LYS A 51 -22.03 -11.87 -10.79
CA LYS A 51 -22.01 -11.39 -9.41
C LYS A 51 -22.33 -9.90 -9.33
N LYS A 52 -23.35 -9.53 -8.58
CA LYS A 52 -23.70 -8.13 -8.30
C LYS A 52 -23.42 -7.79 -6.87
N ILE A 53 -22.73 -6.69 -6.64
CA ILE A 53 -22.46 -6.12 -5.32
C ILE A 53 -22.95 -4.68 -5.29
N GLU A 54 -23.53 -4.28 -4.16
CA GLU A 54 -23.98 -2.90 -3.91
C GLU A 54 -22.99 -2.24 -2.96
N VAL A 55 -22.36 -1.15 -3.40
CA VAL A 55 -21.24 -0.52 -2.71
C VAL A 55 -21.41 0.99 -2.63
N ALA A 56 -20.72 1.63 -1.68
CA ALA A 56 -20.67 3.08 -1.60
C ALA A 56 -19.81 3.68 -2.73
N SER A 57 -20.30 4.75 -3.34
CA SER A 57 -19.57 5.49 -4.36
C SER A 57 -18.43 6.33 -3.74
N GLY A 58 -17.39 6.66 -4.55
CA GLY A 58 -16.34 7.62 -4.22
C GLY A 58 -14.95 7.04 -4.04
N SER A 59 -14.80 5.77 -3.66
CA SER A 59 -13.50 5.08 -3.52
C SER A 59 -12.95 4.60 -4.87
N THR A 60 -11.72 4.10 -4.88
CA THR A 60 -11.18 3.40 -6.06
C THR A 60 -11.84 2.03 -6.19
N LEU A 61 -11.88 1.50 -7.40
CA LEU A 61 -12.40 0.15 -7.66
C LEU A 61 -11.60 -0.90 -6.86
N LEU A 62 -10.27 -0.77 -6.80
CA LEU A 62 -9.41 -1.65 -5.99
C LEU A 62 -9.83 -1.67 -4.53
N THR A 63 -9.97 -0.50 -3.90
CA THR A 63 -10.37 -0.38 -2.49
C THR A 63 -11.78 -0.91 -2.26
N THR A 64 -12.70 -0.61 -3.19
CA THR A 64 -14.10 -1.05 -3.10
C THR A 64 -14.22 -2.57 -3.19
N LEU A 65 -13.53 -3.20 -4.15
CA LEU A 65 -13.49 -4.66 -4.26
C LEU A 65 -12.86 -5.31 -3.04
N GLY A 66 -11.77 -4.72 -2.51
CA GLY A 66 -11.12 -5.20 -1.29
C GLY A 66 -12.06 -5.19 -0.07
N SER A 67 -12.92 -4.17 0.09
CA SER A 67 -13.94 -4.16 1.17
C SER A 67 -14.99 -5.25 1.02
N GLU A 68 -15.25 -5.69 -0.21
CA GLU A 68 -16.13 -6.82 -0.53
C GLU A 68 -15.40 -8.19 -0.55
N LYS A 69 -14.17 -8.24 -0.01
CA LYS A 69 -13.33 -9.44 0.06
C LYS A 69 -12.94 -10.02 -1.31
N ILE A 70 -12.84 -9.16 -2.31
CA ILE A 70 -12.35 -9.47 -3.65
C ILE A 70 -11.00 -8.76 -3.81
N PHE A 71 -9.91 -9.50 -3.66
CA PHE A 71 -8.57 -8.94 -3.54
C PHE A 71 -7.82 -9.02 -4.87
N LEU A 72 -7.80 -7.92 -5.63
CA LEU A 72 -6.96 -7.80 -6.81
C LEU A 72 -5.48 -7.63 -6.41
N PRO A 73 -4.54 -8.21 -7.16
CA PRO A 73 -3.12 -8.01 -6.93
C PRO A 73 -2.75 -6.53 -6.97
N SER A 74 -1.93 -6.05 -6.03
CA SER A 74 -1.49 -4.65 -6.03
C SER A 74 -0.17 -4.46 -5.30
N ALA A 75 0.95 -4.85 -5.93
CA ALA A 75 2.28 -4.77 -5.32
C ALA A 75 2.70 -3.34 -4.94
N CYS A 76 2.22 -2.32 -5.65
CA CYS A 76 2.49 -0.90 -5.35
C CYS A 76 1.55 -0.31 -4.29
N GLY A 77 0.58 -1.08 -3.79
CA GLY A 77 -0.43 -0.60 -2.83
C GLY A 77 -1.36 0.47 -3.40
N GLY A 78 -1.72 0.37 -4.67
CA GLY A 78 -2.65 1.31 -5.32
C GLY A 78 -2.00 2.53 -5.97
N GLY A 79 -0.66 2.59 -6.03
CA GLY A 79 0.09 3.72 -6.60
C GLY A 79 0.07 3.80 -8.14
N GLY A 80 -0.53 2.83 -8.84
CA GLY A 80 -0.66 2.85 -10.31
C GLY A 80 0.62 2.48 -11.08
N SER A 81 1.65 1.95 -10.43
CA SER A 81 2.96 1.71 -11.05
C SER A 81 3.28 0.24 -11.34
N CYS A 82 2.66 -0.72 -10.63
CA CYS A 82 2.95 -2.14 -10.81
C CYS A 82 2.10 -2.85 -11.88
N VAL A 83 1.03 -2.23 -12.32
CA VAL A 83 0.06 -2.72 -13.32
C VAL A 83 -0.75 -3.96 -12.88
N GLN A 84 -0.42 -4.60 -11.78
CA GLN A 84 -1.01 -5.88 -11.36
C GLN A 84 -2.52 -5.83 -11.06
N CYS A 85 -3.07 -4.65 -10.73
CA CYS A 85 -4.51 -4.48 -10.53
C CYS A 85 -5.29 -4.26 -11.84
N GLU A 86 -4.75 -4.80 -12.94
CA GLU A 86 -5.43 -4.77 -14.25
C GLU A 86 -6.80 -5.43 -14.15
N CYS A 87 -7.79 -4.81 -14.78
CA CYS A 87 -9.13 -5.35 -14.92
C CYS A 87 -9.75 -4.83 -16.22
N HIS A 88 -10.76 -5.50 -16.69
CA HIS A 88 -11.55 -5.05 -17.83
C HIS A 88 -12.80 -4.34 -17.32
N VAL A 89 -12.94 -3.06 -17.63
CA VAL A 89 -14.14 -2.26 -17.30
C VAL A 89 -15.02 -2.15 -18.52
N ASN A 90 -16.09 -2.94 -18.54
CA ASN A 90 -17.05 -2.98 -19.66
C ASN A 90 -17.87 -1.71 -19.73
N SER A 91 -18.24 -1.14 -18.57
CA SER A 91 -18.97 0.13 -18.49
C SER A 91 -18.78 0.80 -17.12
N GLY A 92 -19.07 2.10 -17.04
CA GLY A 92 -19.11 2.85 -15.77
C GLY A 92 -17.75 3.37 -15.27
N GLY A 93 -16.62 3.02 -15.90
CA GLY A 93 -15.27 3.37 -15.42
C GLY A 93 -14.80 4.79 -15.74
N GLY A 94 -15.55 5.55 -16.52
CA GLY A 94 -15.12 6.86 -16.99
C GLY A 94 -13.94 6.81 -17.97
N GLU A 95 -13.32 7.96 -18.23
CA GLU A 95 -12.15 8.04 -19.11
C GLU A 95 -10.87 7.56 -18.42
N ALA A 96 -9.93 7.06 -19.24
CA ALA A 96 -8.63 6.65 -18.75
C ALA A 96 -7.81 7.84 -18.23
N LEU A 97 -7.14 7.64 -17.11
CA LEU A 97 -6.31 8.69 -16.52
C LEU A 97 -4.92 8.76 -17.18
N PRO A 98 -4.26 9.92 -17.13
CA PRO A 98 -2.87 10.05 -17.60
C PRO A 98 -1.89 9.08 -16.93
N THR A 99 -2.20 8.61 -15.73
CA THR A 99 -1.40 7.60 -14.99
C THR A 99 -1.50 6.20 -15.60
N GLU A 100 -2.52 5.91 -16.40
CA GLU A 100 -2.74 4.62 -17.06
C GLU A 100 -2.11 4.57 -18.46
N THR A 101 -2.00 5.72 -19.12
CA THR A 101 -1.51 5.80 -20.51
C THR A 101 -0.07 5.34 -20.74
N PRO A 102 0.87 5.38 -19.78
CA PRO A 102 2.18 4.81 -19.95
C PRO A 102 2.20 3.27 -19.94
N HIS A 103 1.17 2.65 -19.38
CA HIS A 103 1.11 1.20 -19.17
C HIS A 103 0.32 0.46 -20.25
N PHE A 104 -0.67 1.14 -20.85
CA PHE A 104 -1.59 0.55 -21.83
C PHE A 104 -1.59 1.32 -23.14
N SER A 105 -1.67 0.59 -24.23
CA SER A 105 -1.87 1.19 -25.55
C SER A 105 -3.25 1.84 -25.65
N ARG A 106 -3.39 2.78 -26.60
CA ARG A 106 -4.71 3.41 -26.87
C ARG A 106 -5.80 2.40 -27.26
N LYS A 107 -5.39 1.27 -27.84
CA LYS A 107 -6.31 0.20 -28.22
C LYS A 107 -6.83 -0.53 -26.99
N GLU A 108 -5.95 -0.90 -26.05
CA GLU A 108 -6.31 -1.56 -24.80
C GLU A 108 -7.23 -0.69 -23.94
N LEU A 109 -6.86 0.59 -23.74
CA LEU A 109 -7.71 1.54 -23.02
C LEU A 109 -9.10 1.69 -23.64
N LYS A 110 -9.17 1.67 -24.98
CA LYS A 110 -10.44 1.74 -25.74
C LYS A 110 -11.29 0.47 -25.60
N HIS A 111 -10.62 -0.66 -25.37
CA HIS A 111 -11.27 -1.94 -25.08
C HIS A 111 -11.62 -2.12 -23.60
N GLY A 112 -11.40 -1.11 -22.76
CA GLY A 112 -11.78 -1.14 -21.36
C GLY A 112 -10.75 -1.73 -20.41
N ILE A 113 -9.50 -2.00 -20.86
CA ILE A 113 -8.41 -2.39 -19.95
C ILE A 113 -8.04 -1.20 -19.09
N ARG A 114 -8.08 -1.37 -17.76
CA ARG A 114 -7.90 -0.29 -16.79
C ARG A 114 -7.13 -0.80 -15.56
N LEU A 115 -6.58 0.12 -14.79
CA LEU A 115 -6.03 -0.16 -13.45
C LEU A 115 -7.10 0.09 -12.38
N ALA A 116 -7.54 -0.95 -11.68
CA ALA A 116 -8.56 -0.84 -10.65
C ALA A 116 -8.24 0.20 -9.57
N CYS A 117 -6.96 0.41 -9.27
CA CYS A 117 -6.52 1.45 -8.32
C CYS A 117 -6.68 2.89 -8.85
N GLN A 118 -6.83 3.08 -10.17
CA GLN A 118 -7.01 4.39 -10.79
C GLN A 118 -8.47 4.68 -11.15
N VAL A 119 -9.30 3.65 -11.28
CA VAL A 119 -10.73 3.77 -11.59
C VAL A 119 -11.50 4.16 -10.33
N LYS A 120 -12.27 5.25 -10.39
CA LYS A 120 -13.17 5.68 -9.31
C LYS A 120 -14.58 5.12 -9.51
N VAL A 121 -15.12 4.52 -8.46
CA VAL A 121 -16.50 4.04 -8.42
C VAL A 121 -17.42 5.23 -8.20
N LYS A 122 -18.08 5.70 -9.27
CA LYS A 122 -18.97 6.88 -9.24
C LYS A 122 -20.40 6.59 -9.66
N GLN A 123 -20.62 5.49 -10.33
CA GLN A 123 -21.89 5.07 -10.91
C GLN A 123 -21.90 3.56 -11.04
N ASP A 124 -23.00 2.97 -11.47
CA ASP A 124 -23.07 1.54 -11.77
C ASP A 124 -21.99 1.14 -12.76
N MET A 125 -21.37 0.00 -12.53
CA MET A 125 -20.24 -0.51 -13.30
C MET A 125 -20.48 -1.97 -13.70
N ASP A 126 -19.92 -2.33 -14.84
CA ASP A 126 -19.75 -3.71 -15.27
C ASP A 126 -18.27 -3.96 -15.50
N ILE A 127 -17.72 -4.99 -14.82
CA ILE A 127 -16.30 -5.32 -14.87
C ILE A 127 -16.08 -6.80 -15.08
N SER A 128 -14.96 -7.14 -15.70
CA SER A 128 -14.46 -8.51 -15.75
C SER A 128 -13.09 -8.59 -15.09
N ILE A 129 -12.93 -9.56 -14.21
CA ILE A 129 -11.69 -9.85 -13.48
C ILE A 129 -11.36 -11.33 -13.57
N PRO A 130 -10.08 -11.75 -13.47
CA PRO A 130 -9.70 -13.17 -13.48
C PRO A 130 -10.41 -13.97 -12.39
N GLU A 131 -10.81 -15.19 -12.68
CA GLU A 131 -11.51 -16.06 -11.71
C GLU A 131 -10.63 -16.43 -10.52
N GLU A 132 -9.33 -16.51 -10.71
CA GLU A 132 -8.33 -16.82 -9.69
C GLU A 132 -8.38 -15.83 -8.51
N VAL A 133 -8.81 -14.58 -8.77
CA VAL A 133 -8.98 -13.55 -7.75
C VAL A 133 -9.96 -13.95 -6.64
N PHE A 134 -10.96 -14.75 -6.95
CA PHE A 134 -11.93 -15.24 -5.96
C PHE A 134 -11.34 -16.29 -4.99
N GLY A 135 -10.19 -16.87 -5.33
CA GLY A 135 -9.44 -17.80 -4.47
C GLY A 135 -8.58 -17.10 -3.41
N ILE A 136 -8.31 -15.81 -3.59
CA ILE A 136 -7.44 -15.04 -2.70
C ILE A 136 -8.14 -14.77 -1.37
N LYS A 137 -7.39 -14.96 -0.27
CA LYS A 137 -7.89 -14.77 1.10
C LYS A 137 -6.94 -13.87 1.89
N LYS A 138 -7.49 -13.21 2.91
CA LYS A 138 -6.71 -12.60 3.99
C LYS A 138 -6.55 -13.59 5.14
N TRP A 139 -5.36 -13.59 5.72
CA TRP A 139 -4.94 -14.48 6.80
C TRP A 139 -4.37 -13.68 7.96
N ASP A 140 -4.84 -13.97 9.17
CA ASP A 140 -4.17 -13.55 10.38
C ASP A 140 -3.01 -14.53 10.63
N ALA A 141 -1.80 -14.10 10.32
CA ALA A 141 -0.59 -14.89 10.49
C ALA A 141 0.13 -14.53 11.78
N THR A 142 0.88 -15.49 12.33
CA THR A 142 1.71 -15.30 13.53
C THR A 142 3.18 -15.35 13.12
N VAL A 143 3.96 -14.38 13.55
CA VAL A 143 5.42 -14.38 13.34
C VAL A 143 6.03 -15.53 14.13
N VAL A 144 6.74 -16.42 13.45
CA VAL A 144 7.45 -17.56 14.04
C VAL A 144 8.89 -17.18 14.36
N ARG A 145 9.57 -16.57 13.37
CA ARG A 145 10.95 -16.10 13.51
C ARG A 145 11.22 -14.90 12.61
N ASN A 146 12.18 -14.08 13.00
CA ASN A 146 12.55 -12.87 12.27
C ASN A 146 14.01 -12.50 12.54
N TYR A 147 14.93 -13.30 12.02
CA TYR A 147 16.37 -13.16 12.24
C TYR A 147 17.09 -12.51 11.06
N ASN A 148 18.18 -11.81 11.36
CA ASN A 148 19.07 -11.34 10.31
C ASN A 148 19.90 -12.52 9.74
N VAL A 149 19.80 -12.74 8.43
CA VAL A 149 20.65 -13.68 7.66
C VAL A 149 21.80 -12.93 6.97
N ALA A 150 21.67 -11.61 6.85
CA ALA A 150 22.73 -10.70 6.41
C ALA A 150 22.55 -9.34 7.09
N SER A 151 23.54 -8.45 7.00
CA SER A 151 23.54 -7.14 7.68
C SER A 151 22.25 -6.34 7.49
N PHE A 152 21.63 -6.48 6.31
CA PHE A 152 20.44 -5.72 5.91
C PHE A 152 19.31 -6.60 5.37
N ILE A 153 19.37 -7.91 5.61
CA ILE A 153 18.35 -8.86 5.14
C ILE A 153 17.92 -9.73 6.33
N LYS A 154 16.61 -9.83 6.50
CA LYS A 154 15.98 -10.75 7.44
C LYS A 154 15.31 -11.91 6.72
N GLU A 155 15.44 -13.10 7.31
CA GLU A 155 14.50 -14.18 7.13
C GLU A 155 13.30 -13.92 8.05
N PHE A 156 12.16 -13.67 7.44
CA PHE A 156 10.90 -13.43 8.13
C PHE A 156 9.95 -14.58 7.86
N VAL A 157 9.57 -15.31 8.90
CA VAL A 157 8.69 -16.47 8.79
C VAL A 157 7.43 -16.25 9.59
N VAL A 158 6.30 -16.48 8.93
CA VAL A 158 4.97 -16.42 9.55
C VAL A 158 4.25 -17.75 9.39
N GLU A 159 3.50 -18.15 10.41
CA GLU A 159 2.57 -19.27 10.35
C GLU A 159 1.16 -18.78 10.10
N ILE A 160 0.48 -19.38 9.13
CA ILE A 160 -0.93 -19.16 8.84
C ILE A 160 -1.80 -20.25 9.47
N PRO A 161 -3.05 -19.95 9.82
CA PRO A 161 -3.92 -20.91 10.53
C PRO A 161 -4.29 -22.12 9.68
N LYS A 162 -4.15 -22.04 8.35
CA LYS A 162 -4.52 -23.08 7.39
C LYS A 162 -3.62 -23.04 6.18
N ASP A 163 -3.37 -24.17 5.56
CA ASP A 163 -2.61 -24.26 4.31
C ASP A 163 -3.20 -23.33 3.24
N MET A 164 -2.34 -22.55 2.60
CA MET A 164 -2.70 -21.59 1.55
C MET A 164 -2.85 -22.26 0.18
N GLY A 165 -2.21 -23.42 -0.04
CA GLY A 165 -2.28 -24.13 -1.32
C GLY A 165 -1.65 -23.36 -2.48
N TYR A 166 -0.49 -22.73 -2.28
CA TYR A 166 0.20 -21.95 -3.30
C TYR A 166 1.12 -22.79 -4.19
N LYS A 167 1.61 -22.21 -5.28
CA LYS A 167 2.65 -22.78 -6.15
C LYS A 167 3.98 -22.05 -5.95
N ALA A 168 5.09 -22.76 -6.10
CA ALA A 168 6.43 -22.16 -6.07
C ALA A 168 6.56 -21.04 -7.11
N GLY A 169 7.14 -19.90 -6.72
CA GLY A 169 7.17 -18.67 -7.52
C GLY A 169 6.05 -17.68 -7.21
N GLY A 170 5.09 -18.07 -6.37
CA GLY A 170 4.04 -17.17 -5.88
C GLY A 170 4.55 -16.11 -4.89
N TYR A 171 3.69 -15.15 -4.61
CA TYR A 171 3.94 -14.09 -3.63
C TYR A 171 2.73 -13.86 -2.73
N ILE A 172 2.95 -13.20 -1.62
CA ILE A 172 1.91 -12.68 -0.73
C ILE A 172 1.96 -11.16 -0.67
N GLN A 173 0.88 -10.55 -0.21
CA GLN A 173 0.91 -9.16 0.21
C GLN A 173 0.83 -9.11 1.73
N ILE A 174 1.61 -8.20 2.33
CA ILE A 174 1.57 -7.91 3.76
C ILE A 174 0.88 -6.56 3.94
N GLU A 175 -0.09 -6.52 4.85
CA GLU A 175 -0.75 -5.29 5.27
C GLU A 175 0.06 -4.61 6.35
N ILE A 176 0.39 -3.35 6.14
CA ILE A 176 1.11 -2.49 7.09
C ILE A 176 0.12 -1.47 7.62
N PRO A 177 -0.25 -1.51 8.91
CA PRO A 177 -1.17 -0.56 9.52
C PRO A 177 -0.56 0.84 9.68
N ASP A 178 -1.34 1.81 10.16
CA ASP A 178 -0.81 3.05 10.72
C ASP A 178 0.13 2.71 11.88
N CYS A 179 1.41 3.07 11.73
CA CYS A 179 2.45 2.77 12.71
C CYS A 179 3.67 3.68 12.58
N GLU A 180 4.45 3.74 13.64
CA GLU A 180 5.80 4.31 13.67
C GLU A 180 6.79 3.23 14.10
N VAL A 181 7.91 3.11 13.37
CA VAL A 181 9.01 2.19 13.69
C VAL A 181 10.28 3.00 13.89
N LYS A 182 10.85 2.93 15.08
CA LYS A 182 12.19 3.45 15.38
C LYS A 182 13.21 2.35 15.14
N PHE A 183 14.23 2.64 14.35
CA PHE A 183 15.25 1.64 14.03
C PHE A 183 16.05 1.23 15.27
N SER A 184 16.12 2.09 16.29
CA SER A 184 16.68 1.76 17.62
C SER A 184 15.98 0.59 18.32
N ASP A 185 14.73 0.31 17.98
CA ASP A 185 13.90 -0.72 18.61
C ASP A 185 13.89 -2.03 17.82
N ILE A 186 14.53 -2.03 16.63
CA ILE A 186 14.64 -3.20 15.77
C ILE A 186 15.67 -4.18 16.36
N ASP A 187 15.26 -5.42 16.53
CA ASP A 187 16.16 -6.52 16.85
C ASP A 187 16.87 -6.99 15.56
N ILE A 188 18.19 -6.95 15.55
CA ILE A 188 19.03 -7.40 14.43
C ILE A 188 19.83 -8.67 14.76
N THR A 189 19.35 -9.47 15.71
CA THR A 189 19.98 -10.73 16.09
C THR A 189 20.18 -11.61 14.85
N ALA A 190 21.39 -12.12 14.70
CA ALA A 190 21.76 -13.02 13.62
C ALA A 190 21.05 -14.37 13.78
N HIS A 191 20.76 -15.04 12.65
CA HIS A 191 20.11 -16.35 12.66
C HIS A 191 20.98 -17.37 13.41
N PRO A 192 20.47 -18.02 14.47
CA PRO A 192 21.29 -18.82 15.38
C PRO A 192 21.88 -20.09 14.75
N GLU A 193 21.25 -20.61 13.68
CA GLU A 193 21.76 -21.78 12.95
C GLU A 193 22.82 -21.43 11.91
N GLU A 194 22.87 -20.16 11.46
CA GLU A 194 23.77 -19.72 10.41
C GLU A 194 24.97 -18.95 10.93
N HIS A 195 24.88 -18.42 12.15
CA HIS A 195 25.89 -17.52 12.71
C HIS A 195 26.19 -17.83 14.18
N GLU A 196 27.47 -17.85 14.51
CA GLU A 196 27.95 -18.16 15.85
C GLU A 196 27.71 -17.02 16.86
N THR A 197 27.68 -15.77 16.37
CA THR A 197 27.51 -14.58 17.23
C THR A 197 26.21 -13.85 16.95
N PRO A 198 25.33 -13.64 17.95
CA PRO A 198 24.06 -12.97 17.79
C PRO A 198 24.18 -11.52 17.29
N ASP A 199 25.26 -10.83 17.66
CA ASP A 199 25.54 -9.42 17.37
C ASP A 199 26.36 -9.19 16.09
N LYS A 200 26.51 -10.23 15.25
CA LYS A 200 27.34 -10.24 14.05
C LYS A 200 27.16 -9.00 13.16
N PHE A 201 25.96 -8.47 13.07
CA PHE A 201 25.62 -7.38 12.14
C PHE A 201 25.59 -5.99 12.78
N GLN A 202 25.89 -5.90 14.09
CA GLN A 202 25.87 -4.64 14.83
C GLN A 202 26.83 -3.58 14.24
N ALA A 203 28.03 -4.02 13.89
CA ALA A 203 29.09 -3.14 13.39
C ALA A 203 28.71 -2.41 12.07
N GLU A 204 27.97 -3.08 11.17
CA GLU A 204 27.49 -2.48 9.94
C GLU A 204 26.37 -1.45 10.20
N TRP A 205 25.45 -1.75 11.11
CA TRP A 205 24.40 -0.83 11.51
C TRP A 205 24.95 0.43 12.17
N ASP A 206 25.97 0.28 13.04
CA ASP A 206 26.70 1.38 13.66
C ASP A 206 27.45 2.22 12.61
N LYS A 207 28.20 1.53 11.73
CA LYS A 207 28.97 2.17 10.65
C LYS A 207 28.13 3.03 9.73
N PHE A 208 26.94 2.56 9.37
CA PHE A 208 26.04 3.27 8.48
C PHE A 208 25.07 4.20 9.21
N GLY A 209 25.08 4.22 10.55
CA GLY A 209 24.26 5.12 11.36
C GLY A 209 22.76 4.91 11.14
N LEU A 210 22.28 3.66 11.23
CA LEU A 210 20.89 3.32 10.97
C LEU A 210 19.98 3.59 12.17
N TRP A 211 20.48 3.51 13.39
CA TRP A 211 19.71 3.59 14.63
C TRP A 211 18.85 4.87 14.79
N PRO A 212 19.28 6.06 14.33
CA PRO A 212 18.48 7.27 14.43
C PRO A 212 17.30 7.33 13.45
N LEU A 213 17.21 6.41 12.49
CA LEU A 213 16.14 6.43 11.50
C LEU A 213 14.80 6.09 12.14
N VAL A 214 13.76 6.75 11.64
CA VAL A 214 12.37 6.53 12.05
C VAL A 214 11.49 6.44 10.82
N MET A 215 10.79 5.33 10.67
CA MET A 215 9.77 5.15 9.65
C MET A 215 8.40 5.55 10.20
N LYS A 216 7.62 6.27 9.41
CA LYS A 216 6.24 6.65 9.73
C LYS A 216 5.31 6.22 8.62
N ASN A 217 4.24 5.53 9.00
CA ASN A 217 3.13 5.19 8.13
C ASN A 217 1.84 5.75 8.74
N LYS A 218 1.06 6.53 7.96
CA LYS A 218 -0.16 7.19 8.46
C LYS A 218 -1.45 6.56 7.92
N GLU A 219 -1.32 5.58 7.06
CA GLU A 219 -2.46 4.89 6.44
C GLU A 219 -2.12 3.43 6.19
N THR A 220 -3.11 2.57 6.22
CA THR A 220 -2.90 1.16 5.91
C THR A 220 -2.49 0.99 4.45
N VAL A 221 -1.36 0.32 4.24
CA VAL A 221 -0.83 0.01 2.90
C VAL A 221 -0.50 -1.47 2.79
N GLU A 222 -0.53 -2.02 1.58
CA GLU A 222 -0.13 -3.39 1.29
C GLU A 222 1.11 -3.41 0.39
N ARG A 223 2.00 -4.39 0.60
CA ARG A 223 3.18 -4.59 -0.24
C ARG A 223 3.41 -6.07 -0.50
N ALA A 224 3.77 -6.37 -1.75
CA ALA A 224 4.05 -7.72 -2.22
C ALA A 224 5.45 -8.18 -1.84
N TYR A 225 5.55 -9.45 -1.44
CA TYR A 225 6.80 -10.15 -1.18
C TYR A 225 6.74 -11.56 -1.75
N SER A 226 7.73 -11.92 -2.55
CA SER A 226 7.87 -13.29 -3.07
C SER A 226 8.10 -14.26 -1.92
N MET A 227 7.41 -15.40 -1.95
CA MET A 227 7.61 -16.47 -1.00
C MET A 227 8.94 -17.19 -1.29
N ALA A 228 9.78 -17.31 -0.27
CA ALA A 228 11.03 -18.07 -0.31
C ALA A 228 10.81 -19.53 0.13
N SER A 229 9.74 -19.81 0.87
CA SER A 229 9.29 -21.16 1.20
C SER A 229 8.74 -21.89 -0.04
N TYR A 230 8.72 -23.22 0.01
CA TYR A 230 8.06 -24.05 -1.00
C TYR A 230 6.78 -24.71 -0.44
N PRO A 231 5.83 -25.11 -1.29
CA PRO A 231 4.50 -25.56 -0.84
C PRO A 231 4.48 -26.70 0.17
N ALA A 232 5.49 -27.61 0.14
CA ALA A 232 5.56 -28.73 1.08
C ALA A 232 5.90 -28.32 2.52
N GLU A 233 6.34 -27.08 2.77
CA GLU A 233 6.53 -26.54 4.13
C GLU A 233 5.17 -26.23 4.81
N GLY A 234 4.08 -26.29 4.05
CA GLY A 234 2.72 -26.28 4.59
C GLY A 234 2.27 -24.88 5.01
N ARG A 235 2.15 -24.64 6.32
CA ARG A 235 1.58 -23.41 6.87
C ARG A 235 2.62 -22.32 7.16
N GLU A 236 3.89 -22.60 7.05
CA GLU A 236 4.95 -21.61 7.22
C GLU A 236 5.25 -20.91 5.90
N ILE A 237 5.18 -19.59 5.92
CA ILE A 237 5.50 -18.74 4.78
C ILE A 237 6.76 -17.97 5.12
N MET A 238 7.82 -18.21 4.36
CA MET A 238 9.12 -17.54 4.53
C MET A 238 9.29 -16.44 3.50
N LEU A 239 9.81 -15.32 3.92
CA LEU A 239 10.22 -14.20 3.09
C LEU A 239 11.66 -13.79 3.41
N ASN A 240 12.43 -13.44 2.38
CA ASN A 240 13.71 -12.77 2.54
C ASN A 240 13.51 -11.27 2.28
N VAL A 241 13.61 -10.47 3.35
CA VAL A 241 13.27 -9.04 3.31
C VAL A 241 14.51 -8.19 3.52
N ARG A 242 14.84 -7.35 2.54
CA ARG A 242 15.88 -6.34 2.66
C ARG A 242 15.32 -5.06 3.23
N ILE A 243 15.98 -4.48 4.26
CA ILE A 243 15.63 -3.15 4.77
C ILE A 243 15.84 -2.09 3.70
N ALA A 244 14.84 -1.25 3.46
CA ALA A 244 14.95 -0.11 2.56
C ALA A 244 15.20 1.17 3.36
N THR A 245 16.43 1.64 3.31
CA THR A 245 16.86 2.90 3.94
C THR A 245 16.57 4.10 3.03
N PRO A 246 16.55 5.33 3.56
CA PRO A 246 16.61 6.53 2.73
C PRO A 246 17.83 6.49 1.79
N PRO A 247 17.81 7.21 0.66
CA PRO A 247 19.01 7.38 -0.16
C PRO A 247 20.13 8.07 0.63
N TRP A 248 21.39 7.71 0.31
CA TRP A 248 22.55 8.35 0.92
C TRP A 248 22.90 9.66 0.19
N ASP A 249 22.92 10.76 0.93
CA ASP A 249 23.38 12.05 0.44
C ASP A 249 24.90 12.16 0.59
N ARG A 250 25.63 12.02 -0.52
CA ARG A 250 27.10 12.10 -0.51
C ARG A 250 27.63 13.49 -0.12
N ALA A 251 26.86 14.56 -0.40
CA ALA A 251 27.28 15.92 -0.06
C ALA A 251 27.19 16.19 1.45
N LYS A 252 26.20 15.63 2.12
CA LYS A 252 26.00 15.73 3.56
C LYS A 252 26.63 14.62 4.35
N ASN A 253 27.17 13.59 3.66
CA ASN A 253 27.71 12.37 4.27
C ASN A 253 26.73 11.75 5.27
N GLY A 254 25.46 11.58 4.86
CA GLY A 254 24.38 11.08 5.72
C GLY A 254 23.14 10.67 4.92
N TRP A 255 22.13 10.18 5.61
CA TRP A 255 20.84 9.83 4.99
C TRP A 255 20.09 11.08 4.57
N MET A 256 19.40 11.01 3.43
CA MET A 256 18.43 12.04 3.04
C MET A 256 17.25 12.06 4.02
N ASP A 257 16.66 13.24 4.22
CA ASP A 257 15.48 13.43 5.06
C ASP A 257 14.21 12.98 4.30
N VAL A 258 14.10 11.66 4.09
CA VAL A 258 12.93 11.01 3.51
C VAL A 258 12.59 9.77 4.34
N ASN A 259 11.32 9.39 4.32
CA ASN A 259 10.84 8.25 5.10
C ASN A 259 11.53 6.95 4.63
N PRO A 260 12.05 6.10 5.54
CA PRO A 260 12.50 4.76 5.19
C PRO A 260 11.37 3.91 4.57
N GLY A 261 11.74 2.80 3.94
CA GLY A 261 10.78 1.89 3.33
C GLY A 261 9.77 1.35 4.34
N VAL A 262 8.49 1.68 4.14
CA VAL A 262 7.41 1.40 5.10
C VAL A 262 7.30 -0.07 5.43
N ALA A 263 7.15 -0.93 4.41
CA ALA A 263 6.92 -2.35 4.63
C ALA A 263 8.14 -3.08 5.21
N SER A 264 9.33 -2.80 4.69
CA SER A 264 10.55 -3.43 5.19
C SER A 264 10.86 -3.04 6.63
N SER A 265 10.66 -1.77 7.00
CA SER A 265 10.84 -1.32 8.39
C SER A 265 9.80 -1.96 9.33
N TYR A 266 8.54 -2.06 8.90
CA TYR A 266 7.49 -2.74 9.64
C TYR A 266 7.87 -4.21 9.90
N ILE A 267 8.26 -4.95 8.84
CA ILE A 267 8.67 -6.36 8.96
C ILE A 267 9.88 -6.51 9.88
N PHE A 268 10.88 -5.63 9.74
CA PHE A 268 12.08 -5.68 10.59
C PHE A 268 11.78 -5.49 12.08
N ALA A 269 10.72 -4.76 12.41
CA ALA A 269 10.31 -4.51 13.80
C ALA A 269 9.49 -5.64 14.43
N GLN A 270 8.95 -6.57 13.62
CA GLN A 270 8.14 -7.67 14.15
C GLN A 270 8.97 -8.65 14.97
N LYS A 271 8.34 -9.20 15.99
CA LYS A 271 8.95 -10.18 16.91
C LYS A 271 8.17 -11.51 16.86
N PRO A 272 8.79 -12.64 17.20
CA PRO A 272 8.08 -13.90 17.36
C PRO A 272 6.86 -13.74 18.28
N GLY A 273 5.71 -14.22 17.81
CA GLY A 273 4.41 -14.09 18.49
C GLY A 273 3.55 -12.91 18.00
N ASP A 274 4.11 -11.92 17.31
CA ASP A 274 3.35 -10.82 16.75
C ASP A 274 2.37 -11.31 15.68
N LYS A 275 1.27 -10.55 15.50
CA LYS A 275 0.26 -10.82 14.49
C LYS A 275 0.42 -9.89 13.31
N VAL A 276 0.38 -10.45 12.11
CA VAL A 276 0.43 -9.72 10.86
C VAL A 276 -0.69 -10.20 9.94
N VAL A 277 -1.23 -9.29 9.14
CA VAL A 277 -2.23 -9.65 8.13
C VAL A 277 -1.54 -9.83 6.80
N ILE A 278 -1.74 -10.99 6.19
CA ILE A 278 -1.26 -11.27 4.84
C ILE A 278 -2.42 -11.63 3.93
N SER A 279 -2.26 -11.42 2.64
CA SER A 279 -3.21 -11.87 1.62
C SER A 279 -2.48 -12.68 0.56
N GLY A 280 -3.19 -13.63 -0.04
CA GLY A 280 -2.65 -14.49 -1.08
C GLY A 280 -3.39 -15.81 -1.23
N PRO A 281 -2.83 -16.74 -2.01
CA PRO A 281 -1.60 -16.60 -2.82
C PRO A 281 -1.84 -15.77 -4.08
N TYR A 282 -0.79 -15.09 -4.53
CA TYR A 282 -0.74 -14.41 -5.82
C TYR A 282 0.40 -14.98 -6.66
N GLY A 283 0.36 -14.76 -7.97
CA GLY A 283 1.46 -15.07 -8.87
C GLY A 283 0.98 -15.43 -10.25
N GLU A 284 1.82 -15.12 -11.24
CA GLU A 284 1.64 -15.47 -12.64
C GLU A 284 2.89 -16.17 -13.21
N PHE A 285 4.00 -16.08 -12.46
CA PHE A 285 5.29 -16.64 -12.86
C PHE A 285 5.57 -17.92 -12.08
N PHE A 286 5.14 -19.05 -12.65
CA PHE A 286 5.33 -20.38 -12.07
C PHE A 286 6.27 -21.22 -12.92
N ILE A 287 6.87 -22.25 -12.31
CA ILE A 287 7.62 -23.27 -13.04
C ILE A 287 6.67 -24.01 -13.98
N ASN A 288 7.08 -24.20 -15.20
CA ASN A 288 6.37 -25.05 -16.15
C ASN A 288 6.65 -26.53 -15.82
N GLU A 289 5.73 -27.20 -15.18
CA GLU A 289 5.86 -28.60 -14.73
C GLU A 289 5.64 -29.60 -15.88
N SER A 290 5.39 -29.12 -17.09
CA SER A 290 5.11 -29.97 -18.27
C SER A 290 6.33 -30.26 -19.16
N GLU A 291 7.54 -29.83 -18.80
CA GLU A 291 8.81 -30.13 -19.50
C GLU A 291 9.69 -31.08 -18.72
#